data_bddf8e9f5134d955ec5da73807e216cd
#
_entry.id   bddf8e9f5134d955ec5da73807e216cd
#
_cell.length_a   1.000
_cell.length_b   1.000
_cell.length_c   1.000
_cell.angle_alpha   90.00
_cell.angle_beta   90.00
_cell.angle_gamma   90.00
#
_symmetry.space_group_name_H-M   'P 1'
#
loop_
_entity.id
_entity.type
_entity.pdbx_description
1 polymer ?
#
loop_
_entity_poly.entity_id
_entity_poly.type
_entity_poly.pdbx_seq_one_letter_code
_entity_poly.pdbx_strand_id
1 'polypeptide(L)' 'VNGTGKPWVGDLVHDEGVERTGIVSDVRKGVYVLRPENGPGQWLCDVPGRLTVVVSREERRDG' A
#
# COMPACT_ATOMS: atom_id res chain seq x y z
N VAL A 1 -15.69 5.58 -7.11
CA VAL A 1 -14.59 5.67 -6.74
C VAL A 1 -14.09 4.87 -5.62
N ASN A 2 -12.99 4.63 -5.74
CA ASN A 2 -12.37 3.69 -4.96
C ASN A 2 -11.70 4.24 -3.80
N GLY A 3 -11.79 5.48 -3.56
CA GLY A 3 -11.06 6.07 -2.50
C GLY A 3 -11.52 5.69 -1.15
N THR A 4 -12.69 5.11 -1.03
CA THR A 4 -13.16 4.77 0.28
C THR A 4 -12.80 3.37 0.68
N GLY A 5 -12.27 2.60 -0.22
CA GLY A 5 -11.96 1.24 0.09
C GLY A 5 -10.65 1.11 0.82
N LYS A 6 -10.42 -0.08 1.32
CA LYS A 6 -9.15 -0.38 1.93
C LYS A 6 -8.10 -0.54 0.85
N PRO A 7 -6.84 -0.28 1.17
CA PRO A 7 -5.77 -0.53 0.23
C PRO A 7 -5.78 -1.99 -0.21
N TRP A 8 -5.33 -2.22 -1.42
CA TRP A 8 -5.31 -3.56 -1.97
C TRP A 8 -4.01 -3.79 -2.71
N VAL A 9 -3.78 -5.03 -3.08
CA VAL A 9 -2.56 -5.40 -3.78
C VAL A 9 -2.41 -4.56 -5.04
N GLY A 10 -1.25 -3.98 -5.22
CA GLY A 10 -0.95 -3.13 -6.36
C GLY A 10 -1.08 -1.65 -6.11
N ASP A 11 -1.72 -1.27 -5.02
CA ASP A 11 -1.87 0.16 -4.70
C ASP A 11 -0.57 0.73 -4.16
N LEU A 12 -0.29 1.96 -4.55
CA LEU A 12 0.80 2.70 -3.95
C LEU A 12 0.24 3.44 -2.75
N VAL A 13 0.77 3.15 -1.58
CA VAL A 13 0.23 3.70 -0.35
C VAL A 13 1.34 4.33 0.47
N HIS A 14 0.93 5.24 1.34
CA HIS A 14 1.82 5.84 2.31
C HIS A 14 1.43 5.32 3.69
N ASP A 15 2.40 4.75 4.40
CA ASP A 15 2.20 4.23 5.74
C ASP A 15 2.57 5.34 6.72
N GLU A 16 1.57 5.92 7.34
CA GLU A 16 1.80 7.05 8.24
C GLU A 16 2.39 6.64 9.56
N GLY A 17 2.34 5.36 9.87
CA GLY A 17 2.94 4.88 11.11
C GLY A 17 4.45 4.91 11.07
N VAL A 18 5.04 4.63 9.90
CA VAL A 18 6.48 4.62 9.75
C VAL A 18 6.95 5.67 8.75
N GLU A 19 6.02 6.43 8.19
CA GLU A 19 6.34 7.50 7.24
C GLU A 19 7.08 6.97 6.03
N ARG A 20 6.55 5.91 5.46
CA ARG A 20 7.16 5.31 4.27
C ARG A 20 6.09 5.06 3.22
N THR A 21 6.49 5.19 1.98
CA THR A 21 5.61 4.95 0.85
C THR A 21 6.04 3.68 0.15
N GLY A 22 5.08 2.85 -0.21
CA GLY A 22 5.39 1.61 -0.88
C GLY A 22 4.17 1.03 -1.55
N ILE A 23 4.36 -0.13 -2.15
CA ILE A 23 3.33 -0.81 -2.91
C ILE A 23 2.87 -2.01 -2.12
N VAL A 24 1.56 -2.22 -2.05
CA VAL A 24 1.01 -3.39 -1.39
C VAL A 24 1.31 -4.60 -2.26
N SER A 25 2.11 -5.51 -1.73
CA SER A 25 2.46 -6.71 -2.49
C SER A 25 1.60 -7.91 -2.10
N ASP A 26 1.03 -7.89 -0.89
CA ASP A 26 0.20 -9.00 -0.46
C ASP A 26 -0.63 -8.55 0.72
N VAL A 27 -1.73 -9.23 0.96
CA VAL A 27 -2.56 -8.99 2.13
C VAL A 27 -2.94 -10.34 2.69
N ARG A 28 -2.59 -10.59 3.95
CA ARG A 28 -2.88 -11.86 4.58
C ARG A 28 -3.47 -11.64 5.95
N LYS A 29 -4.69 -12.07 6.14
CA LYS A 29 -5.35 -12.00 7.44
C LYS A 29 -5.26 -10.62 8.05
N GLY A 30 -5.50 -9.62 7.24
CA GLY A 30 -5.48 -8.25 7.73
C GLY A 30 -4.12 -7.62 7.83
N VAL A 31 -3.07 -8.34 7.46
CA VAL A 31 -1.71 -7.79 7.49
C VAL A 31 -1.30 -7.46 6.07
N TYR A 32 -0.89 -6.23 5.86
CA TYR A 32 -0.46 -5.75 4.55
C TYR A 32 1.05 -5.86 4.45
N VAL A 33 1.50 -6.50 3.39
CA VAL A 33 2.93 -6.60 3.10
C VAL A 33 3.25 -5.49 2.11
N LEU A 34 4.15 -4.60 2.51
CA LEU A 34 4.46 -3.41 1.74
C LEU A 34 5.90 -3.45 1.28
N ARG A 35 6.13 -3.03 0.05
CA ARG A 35 7.47 -3.00 -0.52
C ARG A 35 7.78 -1.58 -0.94
N PRO A 36 9.03 -1.11 -0.69
CA PRO A 36 9.37 0.25 -1.12
C PRO A 36 9.35 0.35 -2.63
N GLU A 37 9.14 1.56 -3.11
CA GLU A 37 9.14 1.78 -4.55
C GLU A 37 10.49 1.45 -5.15
N ASN A 38 11.54 1.72 -4.41
CA ASN A 38 12.89 1.49 -4.89
C ASN A 38 13.64 0.71 -3.84
N GLY A 39 14.47 -0.20 -4.30
CA GLY A 39 15.33 -0.91 -3.39
C GLY A 39 14.67 -2.15 -2.83
N PRO A 40 15.46 -2.92 -2.12
CA PRO A 40 14.99 -4.19 -1.56
C PRO A 40 14.28 -3.98 -0.24
N GLY A 41 13.68 -5.05 0.24
CA GLY A 41 13.07 -5.06 1.55
C GLY A 41 11.57 -5.02 1.49
N GLN A 42 10.98 -5.07 2.67
CA GLN A 42 9.55 -4.97 2.81
C GLN A 42 9.25 -4.73 4.27
N TRP A 43 8.06 -4.24 4.55
CA TRP A 43 7.62 -4.11 5.93
C TRP A 43 6.15 -4.48 6.00
N LEU A 44 5.67 -4.70 7.21
CA LEU A 44 4.30 -5.15 7.43
C LEU A 44 3.51 -4.07 8.13
N CYS A 45 2.24 -4.01 7.81
CA CYS A 45 1.32 -3.11 8.48
C CYS A 45 0.03 -3.86 8.77
N ASP A 46 -0.33 -3.97 10.04
CA ASP A 46 -1.55 -4.66 10.42
C ASP A 46 -2.64 -3.68 10.79
N VAL A 47 -2.44 -2.40 10.54
CA VAL A 47 -3.46 -1.39 10.83
C VAL A 47 -3.76 -0.64 9.53
N PRO A 48 -4.76 -1.10 8.78
CA PRO A 48 -5.03 -0.49 7.47
C PRO A 48 -5.34 0.99 7.56
N GLY A 49 -5.82 1.45 8.70
CA GLY A 49 -6.12 2.87 8.84
C GLY A 49 -4.91 3.77 8.75
N ARG A 50 -3.69 3.20 8.85
CA ARG A 50 -2.48 4.00 8.70
C ARG A 50 -2.06 4.14 7.25
N LEU A 51 -2.69 3.42 6.35
CA LEU A 51 -2.30 3.43 4.95
C LEU A 51 -3.21 4.36 4.17
N THR A 52 -2.60 5.28 3.45
CA THR A 52 -3.33 6.19 2.59
C THR A 52 -2.97 5.85 1.15
N VAL A 53 -3.98 5.60 0.34
CA VAL A 53 -3.73 5.28 -1.07
C VAL A 53 -3.29 6.54 -1.78
N VAL A 54 -2.07 6.51 -2.31
CA VAL A 54 -1.51 7.63 -3.04
C VAL A 54 -1.88 7.52 -4.51
N VAL A 55 -1.68 6.33 -5.07
CA VAL A 55 -2.04 6.07 -6.45
C VAL A 55 -2.65 4.68 -6.48
N SER A 56 -3.89 4.57 -6.90
CA SER A 56 -4.52 3.27 -6.94
C SER A 56 -3.91 2.44 -8.06
N ARG A 57 -4.05 1.14 -7.93
CA ARG A 57 -3.51 0.25 -8.95
C ARG A 57 -4.12 0.54 -10.32
N GLU A 58 -5.34 1.00 -10.34
CA GLU A 58 -5.99 1.30 -11.61
C GLU A 58 -5.35 2.49 -12.29
N GLU A 59 -4.96 3.47 -11.51
CA GLU A 59 -4.29 4.63 -12.07
C GLU A 59 -2.88 4.30 -12.50
N ARG A 60 -2.24 3.40 -11.78
CA ARG A 60 -0.88 3.02 -12.13
C ARG A 60 -0.80 2.26 -13.43
N ARG A 61 -1.89 1.60 -13.79
CA ARG A 61 -1.91 0.81 -15.00
C ARG A 61 -1.69 1.63 -16.26
N ASP A 62 -2.08 2.87 -16.17
CA ASP A 62 -1.97 3.71 -17.35
C ASP A 62 -0.57 4.15 -17.63
N GLY A 63 0.24 4.10 -16.66
CA GLY A 63 1.58 4.63 -16.75
C GLY A 63 2.41 4.03 -17.80
#